data_fef04bc7e92d170d1f02004fc74ba7f0
#
_entry.id   fef04bc7e92d170d1f02004fc74ba7f0
#
_cell.length_a   1.000
_cell.length_b   1.000
_cell.length_c   1.000
_cell.angle_alpha   90.00
_cell.angle_beta   90.00
_cell.angle_gamma   90.00
#
_symmetry.space_group_name_H-M   'P 1'
#
loop_
_entity.id
_entity.type
_entity.pdbx_description
1 polymer ?
#
loop_
_entity_poly.entity_id
_entity_poly.type
_entity_poly.pdbx_seq_one_letter_code
_entity_poly.pdbx_strand_id
1 'polypeptide(L)'
;MDQKINQLYEEGKVDQAIHALIEKIDHNPRETANYLQLATYLLDQGSAEQARELLTKARGIAEDPQALVYDLAVCDYALGDFDQALARLAQIPDDDMNMYQKALVYLKLGQSQKALAYALSIKESDDRVKELIGDIWLALGELEAARASYLEIAEGQRSSKLNFLLGLTYFSQDREQAEEFFAKSKKQDPKYYQKAKDQYESLLKLLSQGKAGAGKE
;
A
#
# COMPACT_ATOMS: atom_id res chain seq x y z
N MET A 1 -4.71 -19.27 -7.43
CA MET A 1 -5.12 -18.47 -8.62
C MET A 1 -5.09 -19.32 -9.87
N ASP A 2 -6.07 -19.16 -10.77
CA ASP A 2 -6.06 -19.79 -12.09
C ASP A 2 -5.03 -19.12 -12.99
N GLN A 3 -4.01 -19.86 -13.42
CA GLN A 3 -2.87 -19.33 -14.17
C GLN A 3 -3.27 -18.78 -15.55
N LYS A 4 -4.23 -19.42 -16.24
CA LYS A 4 -4.68 -18.97 -17.58
C LYS A 4 -5.43 -17.64 -17.48
N ILE A 5 -6.26 -17.48 -16.48
CA ILE A 5 -6.99 -16.24 -16.23
C ILE A 5 -6.03 -15.15 -15.78
N ASN A 6 -5.04 -15.50 -14.95
CA ASN A 6 -4.01 -14.53 -14.55
C ASN A 6 -3.20 -14.03 -15.74
N GLN A 7 -2.86 -14.92 -16.68
CA GLN A 7 -2.17 -14.52 -17.92
C GLN A 7 -3.00 -13.53 -18.74
N LEU A 8 -4.33 -13.75 -18.87
CA LEU A 8 -5.20 -12.77 -19.55
C LEU A 8 -5.15 -11.40 -18.88
N TYR A 9 -5.14 -11.38 -17.54
CA TYR A 9 -5.07 -10.15 -16.78
C TYR A 9 -3.74 -9.42 -16.98
N GLU A 10 -2.62 -10.12 -16.94
CA GLU A 10 -1.27 -9.58 -17.17
C GLU A 10 -1.07 -9.09 -18.63
N GLU A 11 -1.74 -9.71 -19.60
CA GLU A 11 -1.79 -9.24 -21.00
C GLU A 11 -2.67 -7.99 -21.19
N GLY A 12 -3.27 -7.45 -20.13
CA GLY A 12 -4.17 -6.29 -20.20
C GLY A 12 -5.60 -6.61 -20.68
N LYS A 13 -5.95 -7.89 -20.84
CA LYS A 13 -7.28 -8.36 -21.23
C LYS A 13 -8.20 -8.47 -19.99
N VAL A 14 -8.31 -7.37 -19.24
CA VAL A 14 -8.95 -7.33 -17.90
C VAL A 14 -10.39 -7.82 -17.95
N ASP A 15 -11.19 -7.32 -18.88
CA ASP A 15 -12.61 -7.70 -19.02
C ASP A 15 -12.77 -9.20 -19.29
N GLN A 16 -11.88 -9.80 -20.09
CA GLN A 16 -11.92 -11.23 -20.36
C GLN A 16 -11.55 -12.06 -19.13
N ALA A 17 -10.56 -11.61 -18.35
CA ALA A 17 -10.16 -12.28 -17.12
C ALA A 17 -11.29 -12.23 -16.07
N ILE A 18 -11.93 -11.07 -15.90
CA ILE A 18 -13.07 -10.89 -14.98
C ILE A 18 -14.25 -11.76 -15.43
N HIS A 19 -14.60 -11.75 -16.72
CA HIS A 19 -15.71 -12.56 -17.23
C HIS A 19 -15.46 -14.06 -17.02
N ALA A 20 -14.27 -14.54 -17.31
CA ALA A 20 -13.91 -15.94 -17.08
C ALA A 20 -13.98 -16.36 -15.60
N LEU A 21 -13.68 -15.46 -14.65
CA LEU A 21 -13.85 -15.73 -13.23
C LEU A 21 -15.33 -15.74 -12.83
N ILE A 22 -16.16 -14.86 -13.37
CA ILE A 22 -17.61 -14.88 -13.14
C ILE A 22 -18.21 -16.19 -13.62
N GLU A 23 -17.87 -16.65 -14.83
CA GLU A 23 -18.32 -17.96 -15.34
C GLU A 23 -17.89 -19.12 -14.41
N LYS A 24 -16.66 -19.08 -13.89
CA LYS A 24 -16.21 -20.10 -12.92
C LYS A 24 -16.98 -20.06 -11.61
N ILE A 25 -17.29 -18.88 -11.09
CA ILE A 25 -18.10 -18.71 -9.89
C ILE A 25 -19.52 -19.25 -10.14
N ASP A 26 -20.11 -18.98 -11.28
CA ASP A 26 -21.45 -19.48 -11.65
C ASP A 26 -21.48 -21.02 -11.74
N HIS A 27 -20.41 -21.64 -12.26
CA HIS A 27 -20.29 -23.10 -12.35
C HIS A 27 -19.98 -23.76 -11.01
N ASN A 28 -19.15 -23.13 -10.17
CA ASN A 28 -18.79 -23.62 -8.85
C ASN A 28 -18.81 -22.48 -7.82
N PRO A 29 -19.97 -22.08 -7.31
CA PRO A 29 -20.11 -20.95 -6.39
C PRO A 29 -19.50 -21.20 -4.99
N ARG A 30 -19.04 -22.41 -4.68
CA ARG A 30 -18.38 -22.71 -3.41
C ARG A 30 -16.87 -22.57 -3.45
N GLU A 31 -16.27 -22.45 -4.62
CA GLU A 31 -14.81 -22.37 -4.81
C GLU A 31 -14.27 -21.01 -4.35
N THR A 32 -13.70 -20.97 -3.15
CA THR A 32 -13.19 -19.76 -2.52
C THR A 32 -12.12 -19.05 -3.36
N ALA A 33 -11.24 -19.80 -4.03
CA ALA A 33 -10.13 -19.26 -4.82
C ALA A 33 -10.58 -18.33 -5.96
N ASN A 34 -11.75 -18.59 -6.56
CA ASN A 34 -12.28 -17.76 -7.65
C ASN A 34 -12.70 -16.36 -7.14
N TYR A 35 -13.29 -16.29 -5.94
CA TYR A 35 -13.66 -15.02 -5.32
C TYR A 35 -12.44 -14.19 -4.93
N LEU A 36 -11.41 -14.82 -4.35
CA LEU A 36 -10.16 -14.16 -3.99
C LEU A 36 -9.48 -13.58 -5.23
N GLN A 37 -9.39 -14.35 -6.32
CA GLN A 37 -8.78 -13.87 -7.55
C GLN A 37 -9.57 -12.73 -8.18
N LEU A 38 -10.90 -12.80 -8.21
CA LEU A 38 -11.74 -11.72 -8.73
C LEU A 38 -11.64 -10.46 -7.87
N ALA A 39 -11.64 -10.61 -6.54
CA ALA A 39 -11.48 -9.49 -5.62
C ALA A 39 -10.13 -8.79 -5.79
N THR A 40 -9.03 -9.55 -6.01
CA THR A 40 -7.72 -8.99 -6.31
C THR A 40 -7.79 -8.11 -7.56
N TYR A 41 -8.38 -8.59 -8.65
CA TYR A 41 -8.49 -7.82 -9.88
C TYR A 41 -9.36 -6.56 -9.73
N LEU A 42 -10.46 -6.66 -8.96
CA LEU A 42 -11.30 -5.49 -8.66
C LEU A 42 -10.54 -4.45 -7.83
N LEU A 43 -9.75 -4.87 -6.85
CA LEU A 43 -8.91 -3.98 -6.04
C LEU A 43 -7.85 -3.27 -6.91
N ASP A 44 -7.18 -3.99 -7.81
CA ASP A 44 -6.20 -3.43 -8.73
C ASP A 44 -6.81 -2.40 -9.70
N GLN A 45 -8.10 -2.57 -10.04
CA GLN A 45 -8.87 -1.61 -10.84
C GLN A 45 -9.43 -0.44 -9.99
N GLY A 46 -9.11 -0.37 -8.70
CA GLY A 46 -9.63 0.65 -7.79
C GLY A 46 -11.11 0.46 -7.39
N SER A 47 -11.70 -0.71 -7.67
CA SER A 47 -13.10 -1.04 -7.41
C SER A 47 -13.28 -1.74 -6.05
N ALA A 48 -12.71 -1.16 -4.99
CA ALA A 48 -12.69 -1.73 -3.65
C ALA A 48 -14.08 -2.01 -3.07
N GLU A 49 -15.08 -1.17 -3.37
CA GLU A 49 -16.48 -1.37 -2.94
C GLU A 49 -17.07 -2.65 -3.55
N GLN A 50 -16.84 -2.86 -4.86
CA GLN A 50 -17.33 -4.07 -5.55
C GLN A 50 -16.62 -5.33 -5.04
N ALA A 51 -15.32 -5.25 -4.77
CA ALA A 51 -14.56 -6.34 -4.17
C ALA A 51 -15.11 -6.70 -2.78
N ARG A 52 -15.38 -5.70 -1.94
CA ARG A 52 -15.97 -5.89 -0.61
C ARG A 52 -17.36 -6.52 -0.69
N GLU A 53 -18.22 -6.06 -1.59
CA GLU A 53 -19.55 -6.62 -1.79
C GLU A 53 -19.49 -8.08 -2.24
N LEU A 54 -18.64 -8.38 -3.22
CA LEU A 54 -18.39 -9.74 -3.72
C LEU A 54 -17.97 -10.68 -2.58
N LEU A 55 -16.92 -10.31 -1.84
CA LEU A 55 -16.39 -11.14 -0.76
C LEU A 55 -17.38 -11.29 0.41
N THR A 56 -18.17 -10.25 0.71
CA THR A 56 -19.20 -10.30 1.75
C THR A 56 -20.30 -11.29 1.39
N LYS A 57 -20.76 -11.32 0.13
CA LYS A 57 -21.72 -12.30 -0.36
C LYS A 57 -21.12 -13.71 -0.36
N ALA A 58 -19.87 -13.82 -0.81
CA ALA A 58 -19.16 -15.10 -0.86
C ALA A 58 -19.00 -15.78 0.50
N ARG A 59 -18.88 -15.01 1.60
CA ARG A 59 -18.79 -15.59 2.97
C ARG A 59 -19.96 -16.50 3.36
N GLY A 60 -21.12 -16.31 2.76
CA GLY A 60 -22.31 -17.15 3.01
C GLY A 60 -22.34 -18.48 2.27
N ILE A 61 -21.51 -18.64 1.24
CA ILE A 61 -21.57 -19.77 0.29
C ILE A 61 -20.24 -20.46 0.03
N ALA A 62 -19.13 -19.76 0.20
CA ALA A 62 -17.78 -20.28 -0.06
C ALA A 62 -17.44 -21.47 0.86
N GLU A 63 -16.61 -22.37 0.34
CA GLU A 63 -16.12 -23.55 1.07
C GLU A 63 -15.26 -23.15 2.28
N ASP A 64 -14.42 -22.14 2.12
CA ASP A 64 -13.61 -21.55 3.20
C ASP A 64 -13.92 -20.06 3.38
N PRO A 65 -14.94 -19.70 4.19
CA PRO A 65 -15.27 -18.30 4.46
C PRO A 65 -14.18 -17.56 5.24
N GLN A 66 -13.33 -18.29 5.97
CA GLN A 66 -12.27 -17.67 6.78
C GLN A 66 -11.13 -17.15 5.91
N ALA A 67 -10.84 -17.82 4.80
CA ALA A 67 -9.85 -17.37 3.84
C ALA A 67 -10.19 -15.99 3.21
N LEU A 68 -11.46 -15.57 3.22
CA LEU A 68 -11.90 -14.29 2.67
C LEU A 68 -11.66 -13.10 3.62
N VAL A 69 -11.33 -13.35 4.91
CA VAL A 69 -11.27 -12.30 5.94
C VAL A 69 -10.15 -11.32 5.68
N TYR A 70 -8.99 -11.81 5.23
CA TYR A 70 -7.85 -10.95 4.91
C TYR A 70 -8.18 -9.96 3.77
N ASP A 71 -8.71 -10.47 2.64
CA ASP A 71 -9.02 -9.62 1.49
C ASP A 71 -10.18 -8.65 1.79
N LEU A 72 -11.12 -9.03 2.65
CA LEU A 72 -12.12 -8.10 3.18
C LEU A 72 -11.48 -6.97 4.00
N ALA A 73 -10.45 -7.25 4.79
CA ALA A 73 -9.71 -6.21 5.51
C ALA A 73 -8.92 -5.30 4.55
N VAL A 74 -8.37 -5.85 3.47
CA VAL A 74 -7.74 -5.06 2.40
C VAL A 74 -8.75 -4.14 1.71
N CYS A 75 -9.97 -4.63 1.43
CA CYS A 75 -11.05 -3.80 0.91
C CYS A 75 -11.42 -2.65 1.87
N ASP A 76 -11.60 -2.96 3.15
CA ASP A 76 -11.92 -1.94 4.17
C ASP A 76 -10.79 -0.89 4.27
N TYR A 77 -9.52 -1.32 4.22
CA TYR A 77 -8.38 -0.41 4.16
C TYR A 77 -8.42 0.51 2.94
N ALA A 78 -8.68 -0.05 1.76
CA ALA A 78 -8.75 0.71 0.51
C ALA A 78 -9.89 1.74 0.50
N LEU A 79 -10.98 1.46 1.22
CA LEU A 79 -12.13 2.34 1.40
C LEU A 79 -11.95 3.36 2.54
N GLY A 80 -10.88 3.24 3.34
CA GLY A 80 -10.64 4.10 4.49
C GLY A 80 -11.37 3.68 5.76
N ASP A 81 -12.02 2.51 5.77
CA ASP A 81 -12.73 1.94 6.91
C ASP A 81 -11.73 1.23 7.86
N PHE A 82 -10.75 2.01 8.38
CA PHE A 82 -9.59 1.49 9.10
C PHE A 82 -9.93 0.69 10.36
N ASP A 83 -10.96 1.11 11.10
CA ASP A 83 -11.40 0.38 12.30
C ASP A 83 -11.97 -0.99 11.94
N GLN A 84 -12.72 -1.09 10.84
CA GLN A 84 -13.23 -2.36 10.34
C GLN A 84 -12.10 -3.26 9.83
N ALA A 85 -11.12 -2.70 9.11
CA ALA A 85 -9.95 -3.44 8.67
C ALA A 85 -9.21 -4.07 9.86
N LEU A 86 -8.94 -3.32 10.94
CA LEU A 86 -8.32 -3.84 12.16
C LEU A 86 -9.17 -4.91 12.84
N ALA A 87 -10.49 -4.70 12.91
CA ALA A 87 -11.41 -5.68 13.51
C ALA A 87 -11.41 -7.01 12.76
N ARG A 88 -11.28 -7.00 11.42
CA ARG A 88 -11.12 -8.22 10.62
C ARG A 88 -9.76 -8.87 10.82
N LEU A 89 -8.68 -8.07 10.74
CA LEU A 89 -7.31 -8.57 10.91
C LEU A 89 -7.08 -9.20 12.30
N ALA A 90 -7.86 -8.79 13.31
CA ALA A 90 -7.83 -9.40 14.63
C ALA A 90 -8.48 -10.80 14.70
N GLN A 91 -9.23 -11.22 13.66
CA GLN A 91 -9.91 -12.52 13.59
C GLN A 91 -9.03 -13.62 12.97
N ILE A 92 -7.90 -13.28 12.41
CA ILE A 92 -6.98 -14.20 11.73
C ILE A 92 -5.62 -14.21 12.41
N PRO A 93 -4.80 -15.27 12.25
CA PRO A 93 -3.47 -15.36 12.84
C PRO A 93 -2.55 -14.21 12.43
N ASP A 94 -1.64 -13.83 13.32
CA ASP A 94 -0.60 -12.82 13.08
C ASP A 94 0.57 -13.44 12.30
N ASP A 95 0.34 -13.72 11.02
CA ASP A 95 1.40 -13.99 10.05
C ASP A 95 1.97 -12.69 9.46
N ASP A 96 3.01 -12.81 8.64
CA ASP A 96 3.69 -11.66 8.05
C ASP A 96 2.77 -10.79 7.19
N MET A 97 1.81 -11.39 6.46
CA MET A 97 0.84 -10.66 5.66
C MET A 97 -0.13 -9.84 6.53
N ASN A 98 -0.64 -10.45 7.61
CA ASN A 98 -1.52 -9.79 8.57
C ASN A 98 -0.79 -8.66 9.29
N MET A 99 0.45 -8.90 9.75
CA MET A 99 1.29 -7.87 10.38
C MET A 99 1.56 -6.70 9.43
N TYR A 100 1.89 -6.99 8.16
CA TYR A 100 2.09 -5.97 7.12
C TYR A 100 0.83 -5.11 6.95
N GLN A 101 -0.34 -5.75 6.81
CA GLN A 101 -1.60 -5.02 6.63
C GLN A 101 -1.96 -4.19 7.88
N LYS A 102 -1.75 -4.71 9.09
CA LYS A 102 -1.93 -3.93 10.34
C LYS A 102 -1.00 -2.72 10.39
N ALA A 103 0.26 -2.89 9.99
CA ALA A 103 1.22 -1.79 9.94
C ALA A 103 0.77 -0.68 8.98
N LEU A 104 0.25 -1.04 7.78
CA LEU A 104 -0.33 -0.08 6.83
C LEU A 104 -1.51 0.67 7.43
N VAL A 105 -2.45 -0.04 8.09
CA VAL A 105 -3.62 0.58 8.71
C VAL A 105 -3.20 1.55 9.81
N TYR A 106 -2.30 1.14 10.73
CA TYR A 106 -1.84 2.02 11.80
C TYR A 106 -1.08 3.24 11.27
N LEU A 107 -0.31 3.09 10.19
CA LEU A 107 0.35 4.23 9.54
C LEU A 107 -0.68 5.24 9.01
N LYS A 108 -1.75 4.77 8.36
CA LYS A 108 -2.85 5.63 7.88
C LYS A 108 -3.62 6.31 8.99
N LEU A 109 -3.76 5.67 10.14
CA LEU A 109 -4.35 6.25 11.36
C LEU A 109 -3.41 7.24 12.08
N GLY A 110 -2.18 7.47 11.58
CA GLY A 110 -1.18 8.31 12.24
C GLY A 110 -0.58 7.69 13.50
N GLN A 111 -0.83 6.40 13.77
CA GLN A 111 -0.30 5.66 14.92
C GLN A 111 1.05 5.01 14.56
N SER A 112 2.02 5.85 14.17
CA SER A 112 3.28 5.41 13.57
C SER A 112 4.11 4.49 14.48
N GLN A 113 4.06 4.65 15.83
CA GLN A 113 4.75 3.75 16.75
C GLN A 113 4.17 2.33 16.71
N LYS A 114 2.83 2.18 16.62
CA LYS A 114 2.20 0.86 16.49
C LYS A 114 2.49 0.27 15.11
N ALA A 115 2.44 1.10 14.06
CA ALA A 115 2.80 0.67 12.71
C ALA A 115 4.22 0.08 12.69
N LEU A 116 5.17 0.77 13.33
CA LEU A 116 6.56 0.31 13.42
C LEU A 116 6.69 -1.01 14.17
N ALA A 117 5.98 -1.17 15.31
CA ALA A 117 6.01 -2.41 16.06
C ALA A 117 5.56 -3.61 15.23
N TYR A 118 4.46 -3.47 14.46
CA TYR A 118 4.00 -4.53 13.58
C TYR A 118 4.97 -4.77 12.41
N ALA A 119 5.45 -3.71 11.75
CA ALA A 119 6.37 -3.85 10.63
C ALA A 119 7.69 -4.54 11.01
N LEU A 120 8.25 -4.22 12.18
CA LEU A 120 9.48 -4.86 12.70
C LEU A 120 9.26 -6.30 13.20
N SER A 121 8.01 -6.73 13.40
CA SER A 121 7.69 -8.11 13.78
C SER A 121 7.60 -9.06 12.59
N ILE A 122 7.61 -8.54 11.35
CA ILE A 122 7.60 -9.32 10.13
C ILE A 122 8.93 -10.06 9.99
N LYS A 123 8.87 -11.35 9.74
CA LYS A 123 10.06 -12.22 9.68
C LYS A 123 10.74 -12.16 8.31
N GLU A 124 9.94 -12.15 7.24
CA GLU A 124 10.43 -12.11 5.85
C GLU A 124 10.39 -10.65 5.34
N SER A 125 11.51 -9.93 5.52
CA SER A 125 11.63 -8.53 5.12
C SER A 125 11.98 -8.42 3.63
N ASP A 126 10.96 -8.44 2.77
CA ASP A 126 11.10 -8.10 1.35
C ASP A 126 11.17 -6.57 1.11
N ASP A 127 11.31 -6.16 -0.14
CA ASP A 127 11.45 -4.73 -0.48
C ASP A 127 10.18 -3.91 -0.12
N ARG A 128 9.00 -4.51 -0.10
CA ARG A 128 7.74 -3.85 0.32
C ARG A 128 7.76 -3.55 1.82
N VAL A 129 8.28 -4.49 2.62
CA VAL A 129 8.42 -4.32 4.08
C VAL A 129 9.45 -3.25 4.39
N LYS A 130 10.61 -3.24 3.70
CA LYS A 130 11.63 -2.19 3.85
C LYS A 130 11.09 -0.81 3.48
N GLU A 131 10.34 -0.70 2.37
CA GLU A 131 9.70 0.55 1.98
C GLU A 131 8.70 1.01 3.04
N LEU A 132 7.86 0.11 3.56
CA LEU A 132 6.90 0.42 4.63
C LEU A 132 7.61 0.89 5.91
N ILE A 133 8.68 0.22 6.33
CA ILE A 133 9.47 0.65 7.51
C ILE A 133 10.05 2.05 7.27
N GLY A 134 10.57 2.31 6.08
CA GLY A 134 11.05 3.65 5.70
C GLY A 134 9.94 4.71 5.72
N ASP A 135 8.76 4.40 5.19
CA ASP A 135 7.58 5.29 5.21
C ASP A 135 7.14 5.58 6.65
N ILE A 136 7.22 4.59 7.56
CA ILE A 136 6.89 4.76 8.98
C ILE A 136 7.93 5.64 9.68
N TRP A 137 9.23 5.43 9.45
CA TRP A 137 10.29 6.28 9.99
C TRP A 137 10.16 7.73 9.50
N LEU A 138 9.81 7.90 8.21
CA LEU A 138 9.55 9.23 7.66
C LEU A 138 8.36 9.90 8.36
N ALA A 139 7.28 9.17 8.64
CA ALA A 139 6.11 9.67 9.38
C ALA A 139 6.43 10.00 10.85
N LEU A 140 7.46 9.37 11.43
CA LEU A 140 7.99 9.70 12.76
C LEU A 140 8.96 10.88 12.75
N GLY A 141 9.37 11.35 11.57
CA GLY A 141 10.36 12.43 11.41
C GLY A 141 11.81 11.95 11.50
N GLU A 142 12.05 10.64 11.58
CA GLU A 142 13.36 10.01 11.72
C GLU A 142 14.00 9.81 10.34
N LEU A 143 14.50 10.91 9.74
CA LEU A 143 14.96 10.93 8.34
C LEU A 143 16.13 9.97 8.07
N GLU A 144 17.04 9.80 9.03
CA GLU A 144 18.20 8.91 8.88
C GLU A 144 17.78 7.43 8.89
N ALA A 145 16.85 7.06 9.77
CA ALA A 145 16.31 5.72 9.84
C ALA A 145 15.46 5.39 8.58
N ALA A 146 14.66 6.36 8.10
CA ALA A 146 13.92 6.23 6.86
C ALA A 146 14.87 5.98 5.67
N ARG A 147 15.91 6.78 5.56
CA ARG A 147 16.95 6.66 4.53
C ARG A 147 17.62 5.29 4.57
N ALA A 148 18.02 4.83 5.76
CA ALA A 148 18.66 3.54 5.92
C ALA A 148 17.77 2.41 5.40
N SER A 149 16.48 2.39 5.78
CA SER A 149 15.51 1.40 5.31
C SER A 149 15.32 1.43 3.80
N TYR A 150 15.19 2.62 3.19
CA TYR A 150 15.03 2.75 1.75
C TYR A 150 16.28 2.32 0.97
N LEU A 151 17.47 2.55 1.50
CA LEU A 151 18.74 2.17 0.86
C LEU A 151 18.99 0.65 0.88
N GLU A 152 18.34 -0.11 1.76
CA GLU A 152 18.38 -1.58 1.74
C GLU A 152 17.72 -2.17 0.48
N ILE A 153 16.86 -1.39 -0.19
CA ILE A 153 16.27 -1.79 -1.47
C ILE A 153 17.29 -1.53 -2.59
N ALA A 154 17.55 -2.55 -3.40
CA ALA A 154 18.51 -2.43 -4.48
C ALA A 154 18.16 -1.30 -5.46
N GLU A 155 19.15 -0.56 -5.96
CA GLU A 155 18.93 0.63 -6.80
C GLU A 155 18.01 0.36 -7.99
N GLY A 156 18.17 -0.77 -8.67
CA GLY A 156 17.36 -1.16 -9.82
C GLY A 156 15.91 -1.53 -9.49
N GLN A 157 15.59 -1.72 -8.21
CA GLN A 157 14.23 -2.02 -7.72
C GLN A 157 13.51 -0.78 -7.15
N ARG A 158 14.24 0.34 -7.01
CA ARG A 158 13.65 1.57 -6.48
C ARG A 158 12.73 2.23 -7.49
N SER A 159 11.49 2.45 -7.06
CA SER A 159 10.49 3.19 -7.84
C SER A 159 10.82 4.69 -7.91
N SER A 160 10.14 5.41 -8.82
CA SER A 160 10.19 6.89 -8.84
C SER A 160 9.77 7.50 -7.49
N LYS A 161 8.75 6.94 -6.83
CA LYS A 161 8.33 7.32 -5.46
C LYS A 161 9.50 7.20 -4.49
N LEU A 162 10.14 6.03 -4.47
CA LEU A 162 11.20 5.76 -3.51
C LEU A 162 12.42 6.66 -3.73
N ASN A 163 12.81 6.89 -4.98
CA ASN A 163 13.88 7.86 -5.29
C ASN A 163 13.50 9.29 -4.86
N PHE A 164 12.24 9.71 -5.02
CA PHE A 164 11.78 11.01 -4.53
C PHE A 164 11.87 11.12 -3.00
N LEU A 165 11.42 10.09 -2.28
CA LEU A 165 11.49 10.03 -0.81
C LEU A 165 12.95 10.04 -0.32
N LEU A 166 13.86 9.31 -0.95
CA LEU A 166 15.29 9.38 -0.67
C LEU A 166 15.81 10.80 -0.84
N GLY A 167 15.46 11.48 -1.92
CA GLY A 167 15.81 12.90 -2.11
C GLY A 167 15.34 13.79 -0.96
N LEU A 168 14.11 13.57 -0.47
CA LEU A 168 13.60 14.31 0.69
C LEU A 168 14.40 14.04 1.97
N THR A 169 14.84 12.80 2.21
CA THR A 169 15.64 12.46 3.41
C THR A 169 17.03 13.07 3.40
N TYR A 170 17.59 13.39 2.23
CA TYR A 170 18.88 14.08 2.10
C TYR A 170 18.76 15.62 2.06
N PHE A 171 17.58 16.16 1.76
CA PHE A 171 17.39 17.55 1.35
C PHE A 171 17.97 18.61 2.29
N SER A 172 17.97 18.37 3.61
CA SER A 172 18.51 19.31 4.60
C SER A 172 19.98 19.09 4.94
N GLN A 173 20.54 17.92 4.66
CA GLN A 173 21.90 17.53 5.07
C GLN A 173 22.88 17.53 3.89
N ASP A 174 22.44 17.00 2.75
CA ASP A 174 23.26 16.83 1.54
C ASP A 174 22.42 17.16 0.29
N ARG A 175 22.56 18.39 -0.18
CA ARG A 175 21.83 18.89 -1.36
C ARG A 175 22.21 18.17 -2.64
N GLU A 176 23.47 17.82 -2.80
CA GLU A 176 23.97 17.16 -4.01
C GLU A 176 23.35 15.76 -4.14
N GLN A 177 23.37 14.97 -3.06
CA GLN A 177 22.72 13.66 -3.02
C GLN A 177 21.20 13.76 -3.20
N ALA A 178 20.55 14.77 -2.60
CA ALA A 178 19.13 15.00 -2.79
C ALA A 178 18.78 15.23 -4.27
N GLU A 179 19.56 16.07 -4.96
CA GLU A 179 19.36 16.38 -6.38
C GLU A 179 19.58 15.15 -7.28
N GLU A 180 20.56 14.30 -6.97
CA GLU A 180 20.76 13.04 -7.68
C GLU A 180 19.52 12.13 -7.60
N PHE A 181 18.96 11.94 -6.39
CA PHE A 181 17.76 11.11 -6.21
C PHE A 181 16.53 11.74 -6.86
N PHE A 182 16.35 13.04 -6.80
CA PHE A 182 15.28 13.74 -7.51
C PHE A 182 15.42 13.59 -9.03
N ALA A 183 16.64 13.66 -9.56
CA ALA A 183 16.89 13.43 -10.99
C ALA A 183 16.55 11.97 -11.40
N LYS A 184 16.88 10.97 -10.57
CA LYS A 184 16.51 9.56 -10.78
C LYS A 184 14.99 9.40 -10.81
N SER A 185 14.29 9.97 -9.82
CA SER A 185 12.82 9.97 -9.77
C SER A 185 12.21 10.59 -11.04
N LYS A 186 12.67 11.78 -11.42
CA LYS A 186 12.20 12.49 -12.62
C LYS A 186 12.47 11.71 -13.91
N LYS A 187 13.59 11.02 -14.00
CA LYS A 187 13.95 10.20 -15.17
C LYS A 187 13.04 8.97 -15.31
N GLN A 188 12.69 8.33 -14.19
CA GLN A 188 11.84 7.14 -14.17
C GLN A 188 10.37 7.46 -14.47
N ASP A 189 9.81 8.47 -13.80
CA ASP A 189 8.44 8.93 -14.00
C ASP A 189 8.34 10.46 -13.81
N PRO A 190 8.42 11.22 -14.91
CA PRO A 190 8.33 12.69 -14.87
C PRO A 190 6.99 13.20 -14.31
N LYS A 191 5.89 12.48 -14.54
CA LYS A 191 4.55 12.88 -14.08
C LYS A 191 4.42 12.71 -12.57
N TYR A 192 4.87 11.55 -12.06
CA TYR A 192 4.92 11.31 -10.62
C TYR A 192 5.78 12.37 -9.92
N TYR A 193 7.01 12.59 -10.42
CA TYR A 193 7.93 13.57 -9.86
C TYR A 193 7.31 14.96 -9.75
N GLN A 194 6.69 15.44 -10.84
CA GLN A 194 6.08 16.77 -10.84
C GLN A 194 4.94 16.86 -9.82
N LYS A 195 4.05 15.87 -9.78
CA LYS A 195 2.96 15.81 -8.81
C LYS A 195 3.47 15.79 -7.36
N ALA A 196 4.46 14.95 -7.06
CA ALA A 196 5.05 14.84 -5.72
C ALA A 196 5.73 16.13 -5.28
N LYS A 197 6.46 16.79 -6.20
CA LYS A 197 7.09 18.09 -5.97
C LYS A 197 6.06 19.17 -5.64
N ASP A 198 5.00 19.29 -6.44
CA ASP A 198 3.94 20.28 -6.24
C ASP A 198 3.23 20.08 -4.89
N GLN A 199 3.00 18.82 -4.50
CA GLN A 199 2.42 18.48 -3.19
C GLN A 199 3.34 18.88 -2.04
N TYR A 200 4.64 18.59 -2.16
CA TYR A 200 5.63 18.96 -1.14
C TYR A 200 5.76 20.47 -0.99
N GLU A 201 5.85 21.22 -2.09
CA GLU A 201 5.91 22.68 -2.08
C GLU A 201 4.64 23.31 -1.47
N SER A 202 3.48 22.73 -1.77
CA SER A 202 2.21 23.18 -1.20
C SER A 202 2.16 22.97 0.31
N LEU A 203 2.64 21.83 0.79
CA LEU A 203 2.74 21.53 2.23
C LEU A 203 3.69 22.53 2.93
N LEU A 204 4.87 22.82 2.36
CA LEU A 204 5.80 23.78 2.91
C LEU A 204 5.20 25.19 3.02
N LYS A 205 4.42 25.62 2.01
CA LYS A 205 3.72 26.91 2.05
C LYS A 205 2.70 26.99 3.19
N LEU A 206 1.91 25.92 3.37
CA LEU A 206 0.93 25.84 4.47
C LEU A 206 1.60 25.91 5.84
N LEU A 207 2.69 25.17 6.03
CA LEU A 207 3.44 25.15 7.30
C LEU A 207 4.09 26.52 7.59
N SER A 208 4.57 27.22 6.58
CA SER A 208 5.16 28.58 6.73
C SER A 208 4.10 29.63 7.10
N GLN A 209 2.89 29.54 6.55
CA GLN A 209 1.77 30.44 6.86
C GLN A 209 1.21 30.19 8.27
N GLY A 210 1.12 28.91 8.71
CA GLY A 210 0.69 28.57 10.05
C GLY A 210 1.59 29.12 11.16
N LYS A 211 2.91 29.15 10.93
CA LYS A 211 3.87 29.75 11.88
C LYS A 211 3.78 31.27 11.94
N ALA A 212 3.40 31.94 10.84
CA ALA A 212 3.25 33.39 10.81
C ALA A 212 1.96 33.85 11.55
N GLY A 213 0.96 33.00 11.68
CA GLY A 213 -0.29 33.28 12.41
C GLY A 213 -0.18 33.08 13.94
N ALA A 214 0.63 32.14 14.37
CA ALA A 214 0.79 31.81 15.81
C ALA A 214 1.70 32.77 16.59
N GLY A 215 2.32 33.74 15.94
CA GLY A 215 3.22 34.74 16.58
C GLY A 215 2.57 36.12 16.80
N LYS A 216 1.24 36.22 16.71
CA LYS A 216 0.47 37.48 16.87
C LYS A 216 -0.57 37.44 17.98
N GLU A 217 -0.45 36.54 18.96
CA GLU A 217 -1.20 36.62 20.22
C GLU A 217 -0.30 36.97 21.40
#